data_36f3a1667cee33f90bc03186f047aa38
#
_entry.id   36f3a1667cee33f90bc03186f047aa38
#
_cell.length_a   1.000
_cell.length_b   1.000
_cell.length_c   1.000
_cell.angle_alpha   90.00
_cell.angle_beta   90.00
_cell.angle_gamma   90.00
#
_symmetry.space_group_name_H-M   'P 1'
#
loop_
_entity.id
_entity.type
_entity.pdbx_description
1 polymer ?
#
loop_
_entity_poly.entity_id
_entity_poly.type
_entity_poly.pdbx_seq_one_letter_code
_entity_poly.pdbx_strand_id
1 'polypeptide(L)'
;LTREAVFDALYARRCYATTGVPIVLDVTLNGALMGEALPALSTGVRPQLAVRCRGSNGLDHIRVVKNGCVVHTEPCHGLVAYDLAWEDRDYTPDAPANYYLRIVQVDRESAWSSPIWVG
;
A
#
# COMPACT_ATOMS: atom_id res chain seq x y z
N LEU A 1 9.52 12.94 -11.45
CA LEU A 1 8.27 12.34 -11.95
C LEU A 1 7.75 13.14 -13.13
N THR A 2 7.67 12.52 -14.28
CA THR A 2 7.18 13.17 -15.49
C THR A 2 5.67 13.06 -15.61
N ARG A 3 5.07 13.92 -16.43
CA ARG A 3 3.64 13.88 -16.69
C ARG A 3 3.23 12.56 -17.35
N GLU A 4 4.04 12.06 -18.27
CA GLU A 4 3.83 10.77 -18.94
C GLU A 4 3.88 9.63 -17.94
N ALA A 5 4.81 9.65 -16.99
CA ALA A 5 4.91 8.62 -15.96
C ALA A 5 3.68 8.60 -15.06
N VAL A 6 3.08 9.75 -14.77
CA VAL A 6 1.83 9.83 -13.99
C VAL A 6 0.68 9.21 -14.78
N PHE A 7 0.55 9.51 -16.07
CA PHE A 7 -0.48 8.90 -16.91
C PHE A 7 -0.29 7.40 -17.02
N ASP A 8 0.94 6.93 -17.26
CA ASP A 8 1.25 5.52 -17.35
C ASP A 8 0.88 4.78 -16.06
N ALA A 9 1.16 5.37 -14.90
CA ALA A 9 0.80 4.82 -13.61
C ALA A 9 -0.72 4.68 -13.44
N LEU A 10 -1.50 5.67 -13.88
CA LEU A 10 -2.95 5.63 -13.83
C LEU A 10 -3.51 4.52 -14.72
N TYR A 11 -3.04 4.43 -15.97
CA TYR A 11 -3.50 3.40 -16.89
C TYR A 11 -3.07 2.00 -16.48
N ALA A 12 -1.94 1.87 -15.79
CA ALA A 12 -1.46 0.60 -15.26
C ALA A 12 -2.11 0.20 -13.93
N ARG A 13 -3.17 0.90 -13.48
CA ARG A 13 -3.85 0.68 -12.21
C ARG A 13 -2.98 0.91 -10.98
N ARG A 14 -1.99 1.77 -11.09
CA ARG A 14 -1.11 2.15 -9.98
C ARG A 14 -1.62 3.38 -9.26
N CYS A 15 -2.94 3.51 -9.16
CA CYS A 15 -3.58 4.70 -8.62
C CYS A 15 -3.62 4.66 -7.11
N TYR A 16 -3.55 5.83 -6.52
CA TYR A 16 -3.88 6.04 -5.13
C TYR A 16 -4.74 7.30 -5.01
N ALA A 17 -5.59 7.34 -3.99
CA ALA A 17 -6.44 8.49 -3.71
C ALA A 17 -5.87 9.28 -2.53
N THR A 18 -5.98 10.60 -2.57
CA THR A 18 -5.56 11.48 -1.47
C THR A 18 -6.71 12.44 -1.12
N THR A 19 -6.62 13.05 0.06
CA THR A 19 -7.58 14.05 0.52
C THR A 19 -7.26 15.47 0.02
N GLY A 20 -6.49 15.56 -1.07
CA GLY A 20 -6.20 16.83 -1.73
C GLY A 20 -4.80 17.38 -1.50
N VAL A 21 -3.97 16.71 -0.72
CA VAL A 21 -2.57 17.08 -0.50
C VAL A 21 -1.63 16.12 -1.24
N PRO A 22 -0.43 16.55 -1.66
CA PRO A 22 0.50 15.68 -2.34
C PRO A 22 1.13 14.67 -1.37
N ILE A 23 0.68 13.43 -1.44
CA ILE A 23 1.26 12.30 -0.73
C ILE A 23 1.73 11.30 -1.80
N VAL A 24 3.03 11.01 -1.82
CA VAL A 24 3.59 10.03 -2.75
C VAL A 24 3.58 8.67 -2.08
N LEU A 25 3.03 7.67 -2.78
CA LEU A 25 2.86 6.34 -2.26
C LEU A 25 3.28 5.31 -3.30
N ASP A 26 4.22 4.44 -2.94
CA ASP A 26 4.67 3.33 -3.75
C ASP A 26 4.50 2.05 -2.95
N VAL A 27 3.70 1.12 -3.47
CA VAL A 27 3.36 -0.12 -2.78
C VAL A 27 3.60 -1.29 -3.72
N THR A 28 4.35 -2.27 -3.26
CA THR A 28 4.52 -3.55 -3.96
C THR A 28 4.18 -4.71 -3.03
N LEU A 29 3.68 -5.78 -3.62
CA LEU A 29 3.45 -7.06 -2.93
C LEU A 29 4.09 -8.16 -3.76
N ASN A 30 5.18 -8.75 -3.25
CA ASN A 30 5.97 -9.75 -3.97
C ASN A 30 6.31 -9.33 -5.40
N GLY A 31 6.63 -8.03 -5.59
CA GLY A 31 6.96 -7.45 -6.88
C GLY A 31 5.77 -6.95 -7.70
N ALA A 32 4.54 -7.25 -7.33
CA ALA A 32 3.37 -6.70 -7.99
C ALA A 32 3.07 -5.30 -7.48
N LEU A 33 2.69 -4.41 -8.39
CA LEU A 33 2.36 -3.03 -8.06
C LEU A 33 0.91 -2.89 -7.62
N MET A 34 0.58 -1.81 -6.91
CA MET A 34 -0.80 -1.55 -6.51
C MET A 34 -1.73 -1.53 -7.73
N GLY A 35 -2.91 -2.11 -7.58
CA GLY A 35 -3.88 -2.28 -8.66
C GLY A 35 -3.70 -3.53 -9.50
N GLU A 36 -2.62 -4.28 -9.31
CA GLU A 36 -2.38 -5.54 -10.00
C GLU A 36 -3.01 -6.72 -9.24
N ALA A 37 -3.18 -7.84 -9.95
CA ALA A 37 -3.65 -9.08 -9.39
C ALA A 37 -2.57 -10.15 -9.53
N LEU A 38 -2.37 -10.92 -8.47
CA LEU A 38 -1.45 -12.06 -8.45
C LEU A 38 -2.25 -13.37 -8.37
N PRO A 39 -1.76 -14.46 -8.96
CA PRO A 39 -2.32 -15.79 -8.68
C PRO A 39 -2.06 -16.16 -7.21
N ALA A 40 -2.78 -17.18 -6.72
CA ALA A 40 -2.53 -17.68 -5.38
C ALA A 40 -1.07 -18.06 -5.22
N LEU A 41 -0.49 -17.68 -4.07
CA LEU A 41 0.91 -17.96 -3.78
C LEU A 41 1.09 -19.45 -3.43
N SER A 42 2.28 -19.96 -3.70
CA SER A 42 2.62 -21.34 -3.35
C SER A 42 2.62 -21.55 -1.84
N THR A 43 2.40 -22.80 -1.40
CA THR A 43 2.50 -23.16 0.02
C THR A 43 3.87 -22.77 0.56
N GLY A 44 3.87 -22.10 1.71
CA GLY A 44 5.08 -21.60 2.34
C GLY A 44 5.56 -20.24 1.85
N VAL A 45 4.96 -19.70 0.80
CA VAL A 45 5.23 -18.33 0.32
C VAL A 45 4.22 -17.39 0.97
N ARG A 46 4.70 -16.30 1.57
CA ARG A 46 3.86 -15.32 2.24
C ARG A 46 3.85 -14.01 1.48
N PRO A 47 2.70 -13.30 1.47
CA PRO A 47 2.65 -11.95 0.91
C PRO A 47 3.57 -11.02 1.69
N GLN A 48 4.46 -10.35 0.99
CA GLN A 48 5.36 -9.35 1.55
C GLN A 48 5.06 -8.01 0.91
N LEU A 49 4.58 -7.08 1.72
CA LEU A 49 4.33 -5.70 1.31
C LEU A 49 5.58 -4.86 1.53
N ALA A 50 5.97 -4.13 0.52
CA ALA A 50 6.99 -3.10 0.62
C ALA A 50 6.33 -1.75 0.29
N VAL A 51 6.45 -0.80 1.21
CA VAL A 51 5.78 0.49 1.12
C VAL A 51 6.82 1.58 1.23
N ARG A 52 6.77 2.51 0.29
CA ARG A 52 7.48 3.78 0.36
C ARG A 52 6.47 4.90 0.33
N CYS A 53 6.52 5.78 1.29
CA CYS A 53 5.63 6.91 1.29
C CYS A 53 6.35 8.19 1.70
N ARG A 54 5.89 9.29 1.13
CA ARG A 54 6.38 10.62 1.46
C ARG A 54 5.19 11.56 1.51
N GLY A 55 4.99 12.19 2.65
CA GLY A 55 3.90 13.12 2.85
C GLY A 55 4.28 14.56 2.50
N SER A 56 3.27 15.41 2.47
CA SER A 56 3.43 16.86 2.46
C SER A 56 3.65 17.40 3.87
N ASN A 57 3.36 16.59 4.88
CA ASN A 57 3.58 16.86 6.29
C ASN A 57 4.02 15.57 6.98
N GLY A 58 4.34 15.63 8.28
CA GLY A 58 4.72 14.43 9.02
C GLY A 58 3.67 13.35 8.97
N LEU A 59 4.12 12.10 8.89
CA LEU A 59 3.25 10.93 8.85
C LEU A 59 2.94 10.49 10.28
N ASP A 60 1.66 10.25 10.57
CA ASP A 60 1.23 9.74 11.87
C ASP A 60 1.30 8.22 11.91
N HIS A 61 0.62 7.55 10.97
CA HIS A 61 0.63 6.10 10.90
C HIS A 61 0.30 5.60 9.50
N ILE A 62 0.65 4.32 9.26
CA ILE A 62 0.27 3.55 8.09
C ILE A 62 -0.55 2.35 8.57
N ARG A 63 -1.71 2.12 7.96
CA ARG A 63 -2.54 0.94 8.22
C ARG A 63 -2.52 0.01 7.03
N VAL A 64 -2.27 -1.26 7.30
CA VAL A 64 -2.41 -2.33 6.31
C VAL A 64 -3.79 -2.93 6.48
N VAL A 65 -4.59 -2.94 5.40
CA VAL A 65 -5.94 -3.49 5.41
C VAL A 65 -5.98 -4.72 4.52
N LYS A 66 -6.43 -5.83 5.10
CA LYS A 66 -6.59 -7.11 4.40
C LYS A 66 -8.07 -7.49 4.44
N ASN A 67 -8.66 -7.69 3.25
CA ASN A 67 -10.09 -8.08 3.12
C ASN A 67 -11.02 -7.18 3.94
N GLY A 68 -10.74 -5.89 3.96
CA GLY A 68 -11.54 -4.91 4.68
C GLY A 68 -11.25 -4.77 6.18
N CYS A 69 -10.30 -5.55 6.71
CA CYS A 69 -9.93 -5.49 8.13
C CYS A 69 -8.52 -4.97 8.31
N VAL A 70 -8.33 -4.08 9.26
CA VAL A 70 -6.99 -3.59 9.62
C VAL A 70 -6.22 -4.72 10.29
N VAL A 71 -5.09 -5.14 9.69
CA VAL A 71 -4.25 -6.22 10.20
C VAL A 71 -2.93 -5.73 10.78
N HIS A 72 -2.54 -4.50 10.47
CA HIS A 72 -1.33 -3.90 11.02
C HIS A 72 -1.45 -2.38 11.03
N THR A 73 -0.91 -1.76 12.05
CA THR A 73 -0.79 -0.29 12.15
C THR A 73 0.66 0.03 12.51
N GLU A 74 1.31 0.80 11.64
CA GLU A 74 2.71 1.18 11.83
C GLU A 74 2.79 2.65 12.22
N PRO A 75 3.29 2.99 13.41
CA PRO A 75 3.51 4.38 13.79
C PRO A 75 4.69 4.96 13.00
N CYS A 76 4.52 6.15 12.46
CA CYS A 76 5.54 6.81 11.64
C CYS A 76 6.26 7.95 12.37
N HIS A 77 5.91 8.23 13.62
CA HIS A 77 6.60 9.16 14.51
C HIS A 77 6.75 10.60 13.97
N GLY A 78 5.85 11.04 13.10
CA GLY A 78 5.91 12.38 12.52
C GLY A 78 6.93 12.54 11.39
N LEU A 79 7.55 11.48 10.93
CA LEU A 79 8.49 11.52 9.81
C LEU A 79 7.77 11.86 8.51
N VAL A 80 8.39 12.69 7.66
CA VAL A 80 7.80 13.06 6.36
C VAL A 80 7.91 11.92 5.35
N ALA A 81 8.92 11.08 5.48
CA ALA A 81 9.13 9.91 4.63
C ALA A 81 9.28 8.67 5.49
N TYR A 82 8.68 7.56 5.04
CA TYR A 82 8.72 6.31 5.78
C TYR A 82 8.70 5.12 4.82
N ASP A 83 9.52 4.13 5.12
CA ASP A 83 9.55 2.85 4.39
C ASP A 83 9.08 1.75 5.34
N LEU A 84 8.11 0.97 4.89
CA LEU A 84 7.54 -0.14 5.66
C LEU A 84 7.71 -1.44 4.88
N ALA A 85 8.15 -2.48 5.57
CA ALA A 85 8.09 -3.85 5.07
C ALA A 85 7.24 -4.68 6.02
N TRP A 86 6.23 -5.36 5.50
CA TRP A 86 5.30 -6.14 6.30
C TRP A 86 4.99 -7.46 5.61
N GLU A 87 4.92 -8.54 6.38
CA GLU A 87 4.64 -9.89 5.90
C GLU A 87 3.34 -10.39 6.50
N ASP A 88 2.45 -10.94 5.66
CA ASP A 88 1.21 -11.57 6.14
C ASP A 88 1.49 -13.02 6.54
N ARG A 89 1.59 -13.25 7.83
CA ARG A 89 1.84 -14.57 8.39
C ARG A 89 0.59 -15.45 8.46
N ASP A 90 -0.57 -14.85 8.29
CA ASP A 90 -1.86 -15.53 8.34
C ASP A 90 -2.42 -15.86 6.96
N TYR A 91 -1.63 -15.62 5.91
CA TYR A 91 -2.04 -15.93 4.55
C TYR A 91 -2.12 -17.42 4.33
N THR A 92 -3.22 -17.85 3.68
CA THR A 92 -3.40 -19.23 3.22
C THR A 92 -3.70 -19.23 1.70
N PRO A 93 -3.09 -20.13 0.91
CA PRO A 93 -3.35 -20.20 -0.55
C PRO A 93 -4.79 -20.56 -0.89
N ASP A 94 -5.55 -21.11 0.06
CA ASP A 94 -6.92 -21.58 -0.16
C ASP A 94 -7.95 -20.46 -0.21
N ALA A 95 -7.59 -19.25 0.24
CA ALA A 95 -8.51 -18.12 0.29
C ALA A 95 -7.95 -16.93 -0.47
N PRO A 96 -8.74 -16.29 -1.34
CA PRO A 96 -8.29 -15.06 -1.99
C PRO A 96 -8.14 -13.96 -0.94
N ALA A 97 -7.16 -13.06 -1.17
CA ALA A 97 -6.90 -11.94 -0.30
C ALA A 97 -6.70 -10.67 -1.13
N ASN A 98 -7.09 -9.54 -0.56
CA ASN A 98 -6.71 -8.25 -1.11
C ASN A 98 -6.11 -7.39 -0.02
N TYR A 99 -5.15 -6.56 -0.41
CA TYR A 99 -4.41 -5.71 0.49
C TYR A 99 -4.42 -4.29 -0.03
N TYR A 100 -4.69 -3.34 0.82
CA TYR A 100 -4.45 -1.94 0.52
C TYR A 100 -3.92 -1.23 1.76
N LEU A 101 -3.42 -0.03 1.56
CA LEU A 101 -2.84 0.77 2.62
C LEU A 101 -3.58 2.07 2.78
N ARG A 102 -3.66 2.53 4.00
CA ARG A 102 -4.11 3.86 4.35
C ARG A 102 -3.01 4.56 5.12
N ILE A 103 -2.61 5.74 4.65
CA ILE A 103 -1.60 6.56 5.28
C ILE A 103 -2.28 7.81 5.82
N VAL A 104 -2.02 8.13 7.08
CA VAL A 104 -2.58 9.31 7.73
C VAL A 104 -1.45 10.19 8.20
N GLN A 105 -1.49 11.47 7.83
CA GLN A 105 -0.57 12.48 8.30
C GLN A 105 -1.00 13.07 9.64
N VAL A 106 -0.08 13.76 10.31
CA VAL A 106 -0.36 14.42 11.60
C VAL A 106 -1.42 15.52 11.47
N ASP A 107 -1.60 16.09 10.27
CA ASP A 107 -2.63 17.09 9.96
C ASP A 107 -3.98 16.48 9.60
N ARG A 108 -4.15 15.17 9.72
CA ARG A 108 -5.34 14.38 9.40
C ARG A 108 -5.57 14.15 7.91
N GLU A 109 -4.74 14.68 7.03
CA GLU A 109 -4.82 14.36 5.61
C GLU A 109 -4.36 12.92 5.36
N SER A 110 -4.94 12.24 4.40
CA SER A 110 -4.67 10.83 4.18
C SER A 110 -4.60 10.45 2.71
N ALA A 111 -4.01 9.28 2.46
CA ALA A 111 -3.93 8.66 1.14
C ALA A 111 -4.27 7.18 1.26
N TRP A 112 -4.83 6.62 0.17
CA TRP A 112 -5.15 5.20 0.04
C TRP A 112 -4.46 4.64 -1.17
N SER A 113 -3.91 3.44 -1.07
CA SER A 113 -3.43 2.71 -2.25
C SER A 113 -4.60 2.00 -2.94
N SER A 114 -4.44 1.71 -4.23
CA SER A 114 -5.30 0.74 -4.90
C SER A 114 -5.03 -0.65 -4.33
N PRO A 115 -6.05 -1.54 -4.28
CA PRO A 115 -5.85 -2.89 -3.77
C PRO A 115 -4.89 -3.70 -4.65
N ILE A 116 -4.15 -4.61 -4.02
CA ILE A 116 -3.42 -5.68 -4.70
C ILE A 116 -4.13 -6.98 -4.37
N TRP A 117 -4.54 -7.71 -5.39
CA TRP A 117 -5.32 -8.93 -5.26
C TRP A 117 -4.40 -10.15 -5.33
N VAL A 118 -4.62 -11.12 -4.47
CA VAL A 118 -3.89 -12.40 -4.45
C VAL A 118 -4.90 -13.53 -4.47
N GLY A 119 -4.81 -14.39 -5.49
CA GLY A 119 -5.75 -15.50 -5.70
C GLY A 119 -6.88 -15.12 -6.64
#